data_3c3da122344f5d8576913b7ee9a42d28
#
_entry.id   3c3da122344f5d8576913b7ee9a42d28
#
_cell.length_a   1.000
_cell.length_b   1.000
_cell.length_c   1.000
_cell.angle_alpha   90.00
_cell.angle_beta   90.00
_cell.angle_gamma   90.00
#
_symmetry.space_group_name_H-M   'P 1'
#
loop_
_entity.id
_entity.type
_entity.pdbx_description
1 polymer ?
#
loop_
_entity_poly.entity_id
_entity_poly.type
_entity_poly.pdbx_seq_one_letter_code
_entity_poly.pdbx_strand_id
1 'polypeptide(L)'
;MGKYTCEKCGKEFSQKSHYTSHMNKKNPCVVESKIKEMIDTAVKEKLIEIKKSKPNEFEIIDEDNIIYDNKLVKDINHKKITIPKPILKWVGGKTQLLDKLIVEFPRNINNYREIFLGGGSVLLTLLSYVKNGIIKIHGNIYAYDLNEPLVYIYKNIQSNHNELYNQIQKLINNFNSCGDGKINRTPKNIDEAKVAKENYYYWIRSEYNKLSFTDKKTTIGSAMFIFLNKTCFRGVFRVGPKGFNVPYGHYNNPEIINKEHLDEIHELIQNVIFECCDFNISLNNVEPNDYVYIDPPYVPETDISFVGYTENGFNIDNHNNLFKLIHKLTETNKKMMLSNADVSLVRDNFTSENTI
;
A
#
# COMPACT_ATOMS: atom_id res chain seq x y z
N MET A 1 0.31 5.30 -50.55
CA MET A 1 -0.38 4.32 -49.68
C MET A 1 -1.35 5.09 -48.80
N GLY A 2 -2.65 4.82 -48.90
CA GLY A 2 -3.66 5.55 -48.15
C GLY A 2 -3.57 5.19 -46.66
N LYS A 3 -3.50 6.20 -45.79
CA LYS A 3 -3.63 6.03 -44.34
C LYS A 3 -5.13 6.03 -44.00
N TYR A 4 -5.56 5.11 -43.16
CA TYR A 4 -6.93 5.03 -42.65
C TYR A 4 -6.95 5.64 -41.23
N THR A 5 -7.67 6.73 -41.05
CA THR A 5 -7.73 7.44 -39.76
C THR A 5 -9.10 7.23 -39.10
N CYS A 6 -9.12 6.88 -37.81
CA CYS A 6 -10.36 6.78 -37.05
C CYS A 6 -10.87 8.17 -36.67
N GLU A 7 -12.03 8.59 -37.20
CA GLU A 7 -12.63 9.89 -36.88
C GLU A 7 -13.04 10.04 -35.43
N LYS A 8 -13.22 8.90 -34.69
CA LYS A 8 -13.61 8.92 -33.26
C LYS A 8 -12.45 9.11 -32.31
N CYS A 9 -11.22 8.64 -32.63
CA CYS A 9 -10.07 8.72 -31.72
C CYS A 9 -8.78 9.24 -32.38
N GLY A 10 -8.82 9.61 -33.67
CA GLY A 10 -7.66 10.14 -34.40
C GLY A 10 -6.54 9.11 -34.71
N LYS A 11 -6.69 7.83 -34.36
CA LYS A 11 -5.65 6.82 -34.58
C LYS A 11 -5.52 6.47 -36.04
N GLU A 12 -4.29 6.49 -36.57
CA GLU A 12 -3.95 6.16 -37.95
C GLU A 12 -3.57 4.67 -38.09
N PHE A 13 -3.97 4.06 -39.20
CA PHE A 13 -3.68 2.67 -39.57
C PHE A 13 -3.12 2.61 -40.96
N SER A 14 -2.08 1.81 -41.15
CA SER A 14 -1.46 1.56 -42.47
C SER A 14 -2.19 0.49 -43.28
N GLN A 15 -3.06 -0.31 -42.67
CA GLN A 15 -3.81 -1.40 -43.29
C GLN A 15 -5.31 -1.29 -43.02
N LYS A 16 -6.12 -1.50 -44.05
CA LYS A 16 -7.59 -1.45 -43.95
C LYS A 16 -8.16 -2.48 -42.99
N SER A 17 -7.57 -3.67 -42.91
CA SER A 17 -8.01 -4.73 -42.00
C SER A 17 -7.88 -4.32 -40.52
N HIS A 18 -6.79 -3.65 -40.14
CA HIS A 18 -6.57 -3.14 -38.79
C HIS A 18 -7.54 -2.01 -38.43
N TYR A 19 -7.83 -1.12 -39.42
CA TYR A 19 -8.83 -0.07 -39.24
C TYR A 19 -10.24 -0.67 -39.05
N THR A 20 -10.64 -1.65 -39.87
CA THR A 20 -11.94 -2.32 -39.76
C THR A 20 -12.07 -3.07 -38.43
N SER A 21 -11.01 -3.76 -37.98
CA SER A 21 -10.98 -4.43 -36.66
C SER A 21 -11.09 -3.43 -35.53
N HIS A 22 -10.49 -2.23 -35.65
CA HIS A 22 -10.61 -1.17 -34.68
C HIS A 22 -12.02 -0.59 -34.61
N MET A 23 -12.70 -0.41 -35.75
CA MET A 23 -14.07 0.11 -35.81
C MET A 23 -15.12 -0.87 -35.28
N ASN A 24 -14.86 -2.18 -35.38
CA ASN A 24 -15.79 -3.25 -34.96
C ASN A 24 -15.56 -3.76 -33.52
N LYS A 25 -14.78 -3.05 -32.71
CA LYS A 25 -14.61 -3.41 -31.28
C LYS A 25 -15.93 -3.25 -30.51
N LYS A 26 -16.25 -4.21 -29.63
CA LYS A 26 -17.42 -4.15 -28.73
C LYS A 26 -17.48 -2.86 -27.91
N ASN A 27 -16.33 -2.34 -27.51
CA ASN A 27 -16.21 -1.04 -26.84
C ASN A 27 -15.66 -0.02 -27.85
N PRO A 28 -16.46 0.97 -28.28
CA PRO A 28 -16.00 2.00 -29.21
C PRO A 28 -14.85 2.81 -28.62
N CYS A 29 -13.88 3.16 -29.46
CA CYS A 29 -12.80 4.07 -29.09
C CYS A 29 -13.37 5.48 -28.87
N VAL A 30 -12.96 6.12 -27.78
CA VAL A 30 -13.26 7.53 -27.49
C VAL A 30 -11.94 8.26 -27.28
N VAL A 31 -11.85 9.52 -27.69
CA VAL A 31 -10.66 10.35 -27.44
C VAL A 31 -10.52 10.54 -25.93
N GLU A 32 -9.38 10.19 -25.35
CA GLU A 32 -9.13 10.32 -23.91
C GLU A 32 -9.43 11.74 -23.39
N SER A 33 -9.15 12.77 -24.20
CA SER A 33 -9.50 14.16 -23.90
C SER A 33 -11.00 14.40 -23.75
N LYS A 34 -11.85 13.76 -24.58
CA LYS A 34 -13.32 13.89 -24.48
C LYS A 34 -13.89 13.17 -23.26
N ILE A 35 -13.32 12.02 -22.88
CA ILE A 35 -13.71 11.32 -21.66
C ILE A 35 -13.33 12.18 -20.44
N LYS A 36 -12.12 12.74 -20.43
CA LYS A 36 -11.67 13.64 -19.37
C LYS A 36 -12.57 14.87 -19.24
N GLU A 37 -12.91 15.49 -20.36
CA GLU A 37 -13.78 16.66 -20.40
C GLU A 37 -15.23 16.36 -19.93
N MET A 38 -15.77 15.19 -20.27
CA MET A 38 -17.09 14.74 -19.79
C MET A 38 -17.06 14.39 -18.30
N ILE A 39 -16.00 13.79 -17.79
CA ILE A 39 -15.82 13.49 -16.38
C ILE A 39 -15.65 14.80 -15.59
N ASP A 40 -14.79 15.72 -16.06
CA ASP A 40 -14.56 17.02 -15.44
C ASP A 40 -15.85 17.86 -15.40
N THR A 41 -16.69 17.79 -16.43
CA THR A 41 -17.99 18.50 -16.48
C THR A 41 -18.98 17.89 -15.49
N ALA A 42 -19.11 16.57 -15.47
CA ALA A 42 -20.02 15.86 -14.55
C ALA A 42 -19.61 16.03 -13.09
N VAL A 43 -18.29 16.03 -12.81
CA VAL A 43 -17.75 16.29 -11.47
C VAL A 43 -18.01 17.73 -11.05
N LYS A 44 -17.81 18.72 -11.93
CA LYS A 44 -18.12 20.13 -11.66
C LYS A 44 -19.62 20.36 -11.37
N GLU A 45 -20.49 19.76 -12.15
CA GLU A 45 -21.94 19.86 -11.94
C GLU A 45 -22.36 19.26 -10.59
N LYS A 46 -21.83 18.09 -10.24
CA LYS A 46 -22.10 17.42 -8.97
C LYS A 46 -21.54 18.19 -7.77
N LEU A 47 -20.36 18.80 -7.92
CA LEU A 47 -19.75 19.68 -6.91
C LEU A 47 -20.56 20.97 -6.68
N ILE A 48 -21.14 21.53 -7.76
CA ILE A 48 -22.03 22.71 -7.65
C ILE A 48 -23.33 22.34 -6.91
N GLU A 49 -23.86 21.16 -7.15
CA GLU A 49 -25.06 20.65 -6.48
C GLU A 49 -24.82 20.39 -4.99
N ILE A 50 -23.68 19.82 -4.62
CA ILE A 50 -23.26 19.59 -3.24
C ILE A 50 -22.98 20.93 -2.53
N LYS A 51 -22.34 21.91 -3.18
CA LYS A 51 -22.11 23.24 -2.63
C LYS A 51 -23.41 24.00 -2.33
N LYS A 52 -24.46 23.80 -3.12
CA LYS A 52 -25.77 24.40 -2.88
C LYS A 52 -26.53 23.78 -1.70
N SER A 53 -26.27 22.51 -1.41
CA SER A 53 -26.91 21.76 -0.32
C SER A 53 -26.22 21.90 1.04
N LYS A 54 -24.91 22.26 1.07
CA LYS A 54 -24.14 22.44 2.31
C LYS A 54 -23.09 23.55 2.17
N PRO A 55 -23.43 24.81 2.45
CA PRO A 55 -22.56 25.97 2.14
C PRO A 55 -21.29 26.10 2.97
N ASN A 56 -21.09 25.34 4.06
CA ASN A 56 -20.05 25.60 5.06
C ASN A 56 -19.05 24.45 5.30
N GLU A 57 -18.98 23.42 4.45
CA GLU A 57 -18.20 22.23 4.78
C GLU A 57 -17.04 21.84 3.82
N PHE A 58 -16.77 22.59 2.75
CA PHE A 58 -15.72 22.15 1.80
C PHE A 58 -14.82 23.28 1.29
N GLU A 59 -13.56 23.29 1.74
CA GLU A 59 -12.44 23.83 0.94
C GLU A 59 -11.99 22.75 -0.06
N ILE A 60 -12.08 23.08 -1.36
CA ILE A 60 -11.65 22.17 -2.45
C ILE A 60 -10.13 22.22 -2.57
N ILE A 61 -9.48 21.13 -2.30
CA ILE A 61 -8.06 20.93 -2.61
C ILE A 61 -7.97 20.37 -4.04
N ASP A 62 -7.23 21.07 -4.90
CA ASP A 62 -6.97 20.71 -6.29
C ASP A 62 -6.27 19.33 -6.38
N GLU A 63 -6.81 18.38 -7.18
CA GLU A 63 -6.33 17.00 -7.25
C GLU A 63 -4.92 16.85 -7.82
N ASP A 64 -4.36 17.85 -8.51
CA ASP A 64 -3.03 17.80 -9.11
C ASP A 64 -1.89 18.23 -8.16
N ASN A 65 -2.22 18.72 -6.95
CA ASN A 65 -1.27 19.10 -5.90
C ASN A 65 -1.57 18.40 -4.57
N ILE A 66 -1.74 17.07 -4.58
CA ILE A 66 -1.62 16.29 -3.36
C ILE A 66 -0.13 16.25 -2.99
N ILE A 67 0.37 17.34 -2.44
CA ILE A 67 1.57 17.34 -1.64
C ILE A 67 1.25 16.45 -0.45
N TYR A 68 1.71 15.22 -0.51
CA TYR A 68 1.70 14.27 0.60
C TYR A 68 2.71 14.72 1.65
N ASP A 69 2.51 15.88 2.23
CA ASP A 69 3.14 16.29 3.47
C ASP A 69 2.18 15.95 4.60
N ASN A 70 2.67 15.15 5.53
CA ASN A 70 2.11 14.85 6.85
C ASN A 70 0.62 15.18 6.98
N LYS A 71 -0.23 14.19 6.70
CA LYS A 71 -1.69 14.37 6.78
C LYS A 71 -2.06 14.81 8.19
N LEU A 72 -2.62 16.00 8.30
CA LEU A 72 -3.02 16.60 9.56
C LEU A 72 -4.44 16.18 9.88
N VAL A 73 -4.61 15.39 10.92
CA VAL A 73 -5.90 15.01 11.46
C VAL A 73 -6.25 15.96 12.59
N LYS A 74 -7.43 16.60 12.52
CA LYS A 74 -7.97 17.39 13.64
C LYS A 74 -8.49 16.44 14.70
N ASP A 75 -7.96 16.49 15.90
CA ASP A 75 -8.53 15.78 17.04
C ASP A 75 -9.78 16.49 17.57
N ILE A 76 -10.48 15.83 18.47
CA ILE A 76 -11.69 16.36 19.14
C ILE A 76 -11.40 17.66 19.91
N ASN A 77 -10.12 17.95 20.21
CA ASN A 77 -9.66 19.14 20.94
C ASN A 77 -8.97 20.16 20.02
N HIS A 78 -9.15 20.08 18.70
CA HIS A 78 -8.49 20.95 17.71
C HIS A 78 -6.94 20.87 17.69
N LYS A 79 -6.34 19.85 18.31
CA LYS A 79 -4.90 19.65 18.27
C LYS A 79 -4.52 18.96 16.95
N LYS A 80 -3.67 19.63 16.18
CA LYS A 80 -3.18 19.13 14.92
C LYS A 80 -2.15 18.00 15.14
N ILE A 81 -2.46 16.76 14.72
CA ILE A 81 -1.56 15.62 14.87
C ILE A 81 -0.88 15.36 13.53
N THR A 82 0.45 15.32 13.54
CA THR A 82 1.24 14.90 12.39
C THR A 82 1.35 13.38 12.39
N ILE A 83 0.99 12.74 11.28
CA ILE A 83 1.05 11.29 11.09
C ILE A 83 2.10 11.01 10.02
N PRO A 84 3.20 10.29 10.35
CA PRO A 84 4.19 9.93 9.36
C PRO A 84 3.60 8.96 8.33
N LYS A 85 4.00 9.14 7.07
CA LYS A 85 3.62 8.22 5.99
C LYS A 85 4.29 6.86 6.16
N PRO A 86 3.68 5.76 5.68
CA PRO A 86 4.39 4.50 5.57
C PRO A 86 5.66 4.61 4.72
N ILE A 87 6.73 3.90 5.13
CA ILE A 87 7.98 3.83 4.34
C ILE A 87 7.72 3.19 2.98
N LEU A 88 6.86 2.19 2.93
CA LEU A 88 6.55 1.46 1.70
C LEU A 88 5.28 1.98 1.02
N LYS A 89 5.27 1.90 -0.30
CA LYS A 89 4.03 1.90 -1.06
C LYS A 89 3.41 0.51 -0.92
N TRP A 90 2.19 0.44 -0.39
CA TRP A 90 1.54 -0.85 -0.18
C TRP A 90 0.09 -0.80 -0.64
N VAL A 91 -0.32 -1.80 -1.40
CA VAL A 91 -1.68 -1.89 -1.93
C VAL A 91 -2.65 -2.10 -0.75
N GLY A 92 -3.79 -1.44 -0.78
CA GLY A 92 -4.77 -1.51 0.32
C GLY A 92 -4.47 -0.58 1.50
N GLY A 93 -3.42 0.26 1.42
CA GLY A 93 -3.13 1.24 2.48
C GLY A 93 -4.33 2.17 2.76
N LYS A 94 -4.64 2.37 4.05
CA LYS A 94 -5.85 3.07 4.52
C LYS A 94 -5.69 4.59 4.61
N THR A 95 -4.68 5.18 3.98
CA THR A 95 -4.31 6.60 4.16
C THR A 95 -5.48 7.58 3.98
N GLN A 96 -6.43 7.28 3.10
CA GLN A 96 -7.61 8.12 2.86
C GLN A 96 -8.73 7.93 3.92
N LEU A 97 -8.69 6.83 4.67
CA LEU A 97 -9.71 6.45 5.64
C LEU A 97 -9.25 6.59 7.10
N LEU A 98 -7.98 6.95 7.34
CA LEU A 98 -7.39 6.98 8.68
C LEU A 98 -8.17 7.86 9.64
N ASP A 99 -8.66 9.01 9.18
CA ASP A 99 -9.43 9.95 9.99
C ASP A 99 -10.74 9.34 10.49
N LYS A 100 -11.38 8.51 9.65
CA LYS A 100 -12.63 7.82 10.00
C LYS A 100 -12.36 6.59 10.87
N LEU A 101 -11.29 5.84 10.59
CA LEU A 101 -10.96 4.64 11.34
C LEU A 101 -10.52 4.93 12.77
N ILE A 102 -9.63 5.92 12.96
CA ILE A 102 -9.02 6.16 14.26
C ILE A 102 -9.99 6.73 15.31
N VAL A 103 -11.05 7.43 14.87
CA VAL A 103 -12.07 7.96 15.79
C VAL A 103 -12.91 6.86 16.43
N GLU A 104 -13.01 5.69 15.76
CA GLU A 104 -13.72 4.52 16.26
C GLU A 104 -12.86 3.65 17.19
N PHE A 105 -11.56 3.93 17.30
CA PHE A 105 -10.69 3.20 18.20
C PHE A 105 -10.97 3.57 19.68
N PRO A 106 -10.97 2.58 20.60
CA PRO A 106 -11.11 2.86 22.01
C PRO A 106 -10.03 3.82 22.51
N ARG A 107 -10.40 4.75 23.39
CA ARG A 107 -9.44 5.69 24.00
C ARG A 107 -8.50 5.02 25.01
N ASN A 108 -8.92 3.90 25.56
CA ASN A 108 -8.13 3.07 26.48
C ASN A 108 -8.10 1.64 25.92
N ILE A 109 -6.91 1.16 25.64
CA ILE A 109 -6.64 -0.16 25.05
C ILE A 109 -5.70 -0.89 26.03
N ASN A 110 -5.98 -2.17 26.30
CA ASN A 110 -5.04 -3.00 27.04
C ASN A 110 -3.87 -3.37 26.12
N ASN A 111 -3.98 -4.42 25.30
CA ASN A 111 -3.04 -4.67 24.22
C ASN A 111 -3.68 -4.32 22.88
N TYR A 112 -2.87 -3.83 21.93
CA TYR A 112 -3.26 -3.63 20.55
C TYR A 112 -2.67 -4.70 19.66
N ARG A 113 -3.49 -5.22 18.73
CA ARG A 113 -3.03 -6.22 17.75
C ARG A 113 -3.47 -5.82 16.35
N GLU A 114 -2.51 -5.60 15.44
CA GLU A 114 -2.73 -5.40 14.01
C GLU A 114 -2.37 -6.69 13.28
N ILE A 115 -3.39 -7.39 12.73
CA ILE A 115 -3.24 -8.77 12.24
C ILE A 115 -2.62 -8.81 10.82
N PHE A 116 -2.86 -7.78 10.01
CA PHE A 116 -2.33 -7.63 8.66
C PHE A 116 -1.67 -6.26 8.55
N LEU A 117 -0.40 -6.15 8.93
CA LEU A 117 0.32 -4.88 9.05
C LEU A 117 0.43 -4.14 7.71
N GLY A 118 0.76 -4.87 6.62
CA GLY A 118 1.00 -4.27 5.32
C GLY A 118 1.97 -3.08 5.38
N GLY A 119 1.57 -1.95 4.80
CA GLY A 119 2.36 -0.72 4.85
C GLY A 119 2.38 -0.01 6.22
N GLY A 120 1.67 -0.50 7.23
CA GLY A 120 1.66 0.06 8.60
C GLY A 120 0.95 1.39 8.76
N SER A 121 0.08 1.78 7.83
CA SER A 121 -0.59 3.10 7.88
C SER A 121 -1.48 3.26 9.11
N VAL A 122 -2.19 2.23 9.54
CA VAL A 122 -3.05 2.26 10.72
C VAL A 122 -2.23 2.24 12.00
N LEU A 123 -1.21 1.39 12.08
CA LEU A 123 -0.26 1.35 13.20
C LEU A 123 0.39 2.71 13.43
N LEU A 124 0.96 3.34 12.41
CA LEU A 124 1.62 4.64 12.53
C LEU A 124 0.64 5.74 12.98
N THR A 125 -0.61 5.69 12.51
CA THR A 125 -1.67 6.59 12.96
C THR A 125 -1.97 6.38 14.44
N LEU A 126 -2.22 5.13 14.87
CA LEU A 126 -2.46 4.79 16.25
C LEU A 126 -1.32 5.28 17.15
N LEU A 127 -0.07 4.98 16.79
CA LEU A 127 1.11 5.39 17.56
C LEU A 127 1.25 6.91 17.66
N SER A 128 0.88 7.64 16.61
CA SER A 128 0.84 9.12 16.63
C SER A 128 -0.21 9.64 17.63
N TYR A 129 -1.37 8.99 17.71
CA TYR A 129 -2.41 9.32 18.70
C TYR A 129 -1.99 8.97 20.13
N VAL A 130 -1.25 7.86 20.31
CA VAL A 130 -0.66 7.47 21.60
C VAL A 130 0.40 8.47 22.03
N LYS A 131 1.34 8.84 21.14
CA LYS A 131 2.39 9.85 21.39
C LYS A 131 1.80 11.21 21.83
N ASN A 132 0.62 11.55 21.31
CA ASN A 132 -0.10 12.79 21.65
C ASN A 132 -1.05 12.65 22.86
N GLY A 133 -1.10 11.49 23.52
CA GLY A 133 -1.89 11.24 24.72
C GLY A 133 -3.41 11.15 24.50
N ILE A 134 -3.86 10.98 23.26
CA ILE A 134 -5.28 10.87 22.91
C ILE A 134 -5.78 9.45 23.10
N ILE A 135 -4.98 8.46 22.72
CA ILE A 135 -5.22 7.04 22.99
C ILE A 135 -4.18 6.57 23.99
N LYS A 136 -4.59 5.75 24.94
CA LYS A 136 -3.70 5.11 25.92
C LYS A 136 -3.69 3.61 25.71
N ILE A 137 -2.48 3.04 25.57
CA ILE A 137 -2.26 1.60 25.54
C ILE A 137 -1.52 1.23 26.81
N HIS A 138 -2.09 0.32 27.60
CA HIS A 138 -1.57 -0.06 28.92
C HIS A 138 -0.63 -1.27 28.86
N GLY A 139 -0.78 -2.10 27.86
CA GLY A 139 0.01 -3.30 27.64
C GLY A 139 0.88 -3.21 26.38
N ASN A 140 0.90 -4.28 25.62
CA ASN A 140 1.76 -4.44 24.44
C ASN A 140 1.09 -4.00 23.14
N ILE A 141 1.90 -3.68 22.14
CA ILE A 141 1.50 -3.37 20.78
C ILE A 141 2.11 -4.43 19.87
N TYR A 142 1.25 -5.24 19.26
CA TYR A 142 1.66 -6.30 18.34
C TYR A 142 1.28 -5.95 16.91
N ALA A 143 2.20 -6.18 15.99
CA ALA A 143 1.96 -6.00 14.54
C ALA A 143 2.44 -7.24 13.78
N TYR A 144 1.49 -7.85 13.06
CA TYR A 144 1.69 -9.13 12.38
C TYR A 144 1.56 -8.99 10.87
N ASP A 145 2.37 -9.75 10.14
CA ASP A 145 2.18 -9.96 8.70
C ASP A 145 2.77 -11.32 8.30
N LEU A 146 2.20 -11.94 7.29
CA LEU A 146 2.75 -13.18 6.73
C LEU A 146 3.98 -12.93 5.85
N ASN A 147 4.14 -11.69 5.33
CA ASN A 147 5.25 -11.29 4.50
C ASN A 147 6.49 -11.02 5.35
N GLU A 148 7.33 -12.05 5.51
CA GLU A 148 8.49 -11.95 6.38
C GLU A 148 9.48 -10.84 5.98
N PRO A 149 9.88 -10.64 4.70
CA PRO A 149 10.69 -9.50 4.31
C PRO A 149 10.09 -8.14 4.73
N LEU A 150 8.76 -7.98 4.67
CA LEU A 150 8.07 -6.78 5.14
C LEU A 150 8.25 -6.58 6.65
N VAL A 151 8.01 -7.62 7.45
CA VAL A 151 8.19 -7.59 8.91
C VAL A 151 9.63 -7.21 9.27
N TYR A 152 10.62 -7.76 8.57
CA TYR A 152 12.03 -7.45 8.82
C TYR A 152 12.43 -6.03 8.42
N ILE A 153 11.74 -5.37 7.50
CA ILE A 153 11.94 -3.93 7.28
C ILE A 153 11.65 -3.15 8.57
N TYR A 154 10.51 -3.40 9.22
CA TYR A 154 10.15 -2.72 10.47
C TYR A 154 11.13 -3.07 11.61
N LYS A 155 11.53 -4.34 11.75
CA LYS A 155 12.54 -4.76 12.73
C LYS A 155 13.90 -4.06 12.48
N ASN A 156 14.32 -3.93 11.23
CA ASN A 156 15.56 -3.23 10.87
C ASN A 156 15.46 -1.70 11.06
N ILE A 157 14.28 -1.10 10.84
CA ILE A 157 14.04 0.30 11.20
C ILE A 157 14.13 0.45 12.71
N GLN A 158 13.56 -0.47 13.48
CA GLN A 158 13.56 -0.44 14.95
C GLN A 158 14.96 -0.59 15.55
N SER A 159 15.79 -1.49 15.02
CA SER A 159 17.08 -1.86 15.64
C SER A 159 18.30 -1.25 14.95
N ASN A 160 18.27 -1.01 13.64
CA ASN A 160 19.43 -0.67 12.81
C ASN A 160 19.13 0.40 11.73
N HIS A 161 18.27 1.38 12.02
CA HIS A 161 17.79 2.37 11.03
C HIS A 161 18.92 3.15 10.35
N ASN A 162 20.00 3.48 11.07
CA ASN A 162 21.13 4.20 10.47
C ASN A 162 21.88 3.34 9.45
N GLU A 163 22.13 2.07 9.74
CA GLU A 163 22.76 1.16 8.80
C GLU A 163 21.83 0.91 7.61
N LEU A 164 20.54 0.71 7.87
CA LEU A 164 19.52 0.58 6.80
C LEU A 164 19.54 1.81 5.88
N TYR A 165 19.56 3.02 6.44
CA TYR A 165 19.67 4.26 5.67
C TYR A 165 20.93 4.28 4.80
N ASN A 166 22.09 3.94 5.37
CA ASN A 166 23.37 3.90 4.65
C ASN A 166 23.34 2.91 3.49
N GLN A 167 22.74 1.73 3.67
CA GLN A 167 22.58 0.75 2.60
C GLN A 167 21.64 1.26 1.49
N ILE A 168 20.54 1.91 1.84
CA ILE A 168 19.63 2.52 0.86
C ILE A 168 20.35 3.64 0.09
N GLN A 169 21.12 4.49 0.77
CA GLN A 169 21.87 5.57 0.13
C GLN A 169 22.90 5.06 -0.89
N LYS A 170 23.57 3.92 -0.61
CA LYS A 170 24.45 3.27 -1.60
C LYS A 170 23.69 2.89 -2.87
N LEU A 171 22.48 2.34 -2.74
CA LEU A 171 21.62 2.00 -3.88
C LEU A 171 21.17 3.25 -4.65
N ILE A 172 20.78 4.31 -3.94
CA ILE A 172 20.35 5.59 -4.52
C ILE A 172 21.52 6.24 -5.29
N ASN A 173 22.71 6.30 -4.71
CA ASN A 173 23.89 6.90 -5.34
C ASN A 173 24.26 6.17 -6.64
N ASN A 174 24.25 4.84 -6.62
CA ASN A 174 24.46 4.05 -7.83
C ASN A 174 23.35 4.27 -8.87
N PHE A 175 22.09 4.29 -8.45
CA PHE A 175 20.96 4.54 -9.34
C PHE A 175 20.99 5.92 -9.98
N ASN A 176 21.39 6.94 -9.23
CA ASN A 176 21.52 8.32 -9.72
C ASN A 176 22.74 8.52 -10.61
N SER A 177 23.79 7.68 -10.46
CA SER A 177 24.97 7.70 -11.33
C SER A 177 24.79 6.93 -12.64
N CYS A 178 23.64 6.29 -12.86
CA CYS A 178 23.35 5.60 -14.11
C CYS A 178 23.23 6.57 -15.29
N GLY A 179 23.72 6.13 -16.45
CA GLY A 179 23.54 6.83 -17.72
C GLY A 179 22.16 6.63 -18.36
N ASP A 180 22.03 7.12 -19.59
CA ASP A 180 20.85 6.99 -20.44
C ASP A 180 21.12 6.08 -21.67
N GLY A 181 21.94 5.04 -21.48
CA GLY A 181 22.34 4.13 -22.54
C GLY A 181 21.30 3.06 -22.87
N LYS A 182 21.70 2.08 -23.66
CA LYS A 182 20.82 1.01 -24.15
C LYS A 182 20.22 0.20 -23.00
N ILE A 183 18.91 -0.04 -23.09
CA ILE A 183 18.20 -0.86 -22.12
C ILE A 183 18.58 -2.34 -22.24
N ASN A 184 19.05 -2.91 -21.12
CA ASN A 184 19.33 -4.32 -20.92
C ASN A 184 18.64 -4.76 -19.61
N ARG A 185 17.58 -5.56 -19.71
CA ARG A 185 16.82 -6.06 -18.55
C ARG A 185 17.42 -7.28 -17.86
N THR A 186 18.56 -7.74 -18.35
CA THR A 186 19.33 -8.89 -17.82
C THR A 186 20.82 -8.57 -17.72
N PRO A 187 21.22 -7.45 -17.06
CA PRO A 187 22.63 -7.11 -16.93
C PRO A 187 23.36 -8.18 -16.10
N LYS A 188 24.58 -8.49 -16.51
CA LYS A 188 25.40 -9.58 -15.90
C LYS A 188 26.30 -9.06 -14.77
N ASN A 189 26.58 -7.78 -14.75
CA ASN A 189 27.46 -7.13 -13.78
C ASN A 189 27.02 -5.69 -13.53
N ILE A 190 27.69 -5.04 -12.58
CA ILE A 190 27.37 -3.67 -12.16
C ILE A 190 27.61 -2.64 -13.26
N ASP A 191 28.60 -2.84 -14.14
CA ASP A 191 28.94 -1.91 -15.21
C ASP A 191 27.83 -1.93 -16.27
N GLU A 192 27.34 -3.09 -16.68
CA GLU A 192 26.17 -3.22 -17.54
C GLU A 192 24.91 -2.64 -16.89
N ALA A 193 24.78 -2.81 -15.58
CA ALA A 193 23.65 -2.26 -14.82
C ALA A 193 23.66 -0.72 -14.82
N LYS A 194 24.81 -0.09 -14.64
CA LYS A 194 24.95 1.38 -14.60
C LYS A 194 24.78 2.09 -15.94
N VAL A 195 24.67 1.35 -17.04
CA VAL A 195 24.41 1.93 -18.37
C VAL A 195 23.07 2.69 -18.41
N ALA A 196 22.06 2.25 -17.67
CA ALA A 196 20.77 2.94 -17.56
C ALA A 196 20.06 2.64 -16.23
N LYS A 197 19.22 3.56 -15.72
CA LYS A 197 18.42 3.37 -14.50
C LYS A 197 17.56 2.11 -14.53
N GLU A 198 16.94 1.81 -15.66
CA GLU A 198 16.13 0.58 -15.83
C GLU A 198 16.99 -0.68 -15.71
N ASN A 199 18.21 -0.69 -16.27
CA ASN A 199 19.14 -1.80 -16.15
C ASN A 199 19.52 -2.03 -14.67
N TYR A 200 19.85 -0.94 -13.96
CA TYR A 200 20.18 -1.00 -12.53
C TYR A 200 19.04 -1.55 -11.68
N TYR A 201 17.80 -1.14 -11.96
CA TYR A 201 16.63 -1.71 -11.31
C TYR A 201 16.54 -3.23 -11.50
N TYR A 202 16.69 -3.72 -12.74
CA TYR A 202 16.65 -5.16 -13.01
C TYR A 202 17.83 -5.90 -12.42
N TRP A 203 19.00 -5.27 -12.31
CA TRP A 203 20.15 -5.79 -11.59
C TRP A 203 19.82 -5.99 -10.11
N ILE A 204 19.38 -4.96 -9.41
CA ILE A 204 19.01 -5.04 -7.99
C ILE A 204 17.90 -6.06 -7.77
N ARG A 205 16.90 -6.15 -8.66
CA ARG A 205 15.86 -7.18 -8.59
C ARG A 205 16.44 -8.59 -8.69
N SER A 206 17.40 -8.81 -9.59
CA SER A 206 18.08 -10.09 -9.73
C SER A 206 18.88 -10.43 -8.47
N GLU A 207 19.65 -9.48 -7.94
CA GLU A 207 20.47 -9.68 -6.74
C GLU A 207 19.57 -9.94 -5.51
N TYR A 208 18.48 -9.20 -5.33
CA TYR A 208 17.49 -9.47 -4.28
C TYR A 208 16.89 -10.87 -4.35
N ASN A 209 16.58 -11.35 -5.56
CA ASN A 209 16.04 -12.69 -5.74
C ASN A 209 17.06 -13.82 -5.50
N LYS A 210 18.37 -13.54 -5.60
CA LYS A 210 19.44 -14.46 -5.25
C LYS A 210 19.74 -14.54 -3.75
N LEU A 211 19.29 -13.54 -2.97
CA LEU A 211 19.49 -13.54 -1.54
C LEU A 211 18.87 -14.79 -0.90
N SER A 212 19.59 -15.40 0.02
CA SER A 212 19.04 -16.43 0.87
C SER A 212 17.87 -15.90 1.71
N PHE A 213 17.09 -16.79 2.26
CA PHE A 213 16.02 -16.43 3.18
C PHE A 213 16.52 -15.61 4.38
N THR A 214 17.68 -15.96 4.92
CA THR A 214 18.32 -15.25 6.03
C THR A 214 18.83 -13.87 5.59
N ASP A 215 19.43 -13.76 4.40
CA ASP A 215 19.98 -12.48 3.92
C ASP A 215 18.90 -11.45 3.64
N LYS A 216 17.70 -11.88 3.22
CA LYS A 216 16.53 -10.99 3.05
C LYS A 216 16.08 -10.32 4.35
N LYS A 217 16.43 -10.88 5.51
CA LYS A 217 16.10 -10.34 6.85
C LYS A 217 17.08 -9.27 7.31
N THR A 218 18.22 -9.13 6.66
CA THR A 218 19.25 -8.16 7.01
C THR A 218 18.89 -6.73 6.56
N THR A 219 19.66 -5.74 7.03
CA THR A 219 19.54 -4.35 6.54
C THR A 219 19.79 -4.23 5.04
N ILE A 220 20.65 -5.07 4.46
CA ILE A 220 20.90 -5.11 3.01
C ILE A 220 19.66 -5.60 2.26
N GLY A 221 19.07 -6.71 2.72
CA GLY A 221 17.84 -7.25 2.12
C GLY A 221 16.68 -6.26 2.22
N SER A 222 16.51 -5.62 3.39
CA SER A 222 15.51 -4.56 3.61
C SER A 222 15.75 -3.33 2.73
N ALA A 223 17.01 -2.89 2.58
CA ALA A 223 17.36 -1.78 1.71
C ALA A 223 17.02 -2.06 0.24
N MET A 224 17.36 -3.25 -0.26
CA MET A 224 16.99 -3.66 -1.61
C MET A 224 15.48 -3.74 -1.79
N PHE A 225 14.74 -4.24 -0.80
CA PHE A 225 13.28 -4.31 -0.88
C PHE A 225 12.66 -2.90 -0.92
N ILE A 226 13.08 -1.97 -0.06
CA ILE A 226 12.62 -0.58 -0.06
C ILE A 226 12.92 0.08 -1.42
N PHE A 227 14.16 -0.07 -1.93
CA PHE A 227 14.55 0.44 -3.23
C PHE A 227 13.64 -0.09 -4.34
N LEU A 228 13.44 -1.41 -4.40
CA LEU A 228 12.59 -2.05 -5.40
C LEU A 228 11.13 -1.58 -5.29
N ASN A 229 10.57 -1.51 -4.10
CA ASN A 229 9.20 -1.04 -3.86
C ASN A 229 9.00 0.41 -4.33
N LYS A 230 9.96 1.29 -4.05
CA LYS A 230 9.88 2.71 -4.42
C LYS A 230 10.10 2.96 -5.90
N THR A 231 10.79 2.06 -6.61
CA THR A 231 11.15 2.22 -8.03
C THR A 231 10.40 1.29 -8.98
N CYS A 232 9.68 0.27 -8.47
CA CYS A 232 8.87 -0.63 -9.29
C CYS A 232 7.53 -0.01 -9.71
N PHE A 233 6.88 -0.61 -10.69
CA PHE A 233 5.58 -0.20 -11.18
C PHE A 233 4.53 -0.16 -10.06
N ARG A 234 3.98 1.02 -9.78
CA ARG A 234 2.94 1.30 -8.76
C ARG A 234 3.27 0.88 -7.33
N GLY A 235 4.52 0.57 -7.01
CA GLY A 235 4.89 0.08 -5.68
C GLY A 235 4.26 -1.26 -5.31
N VAL A 236 3.84 -2.06 -6.29
CA VAL A 236 3.21 -3.36 -6.07
C VAL A 236 4.24 -4.36 -5.54
N PHE A 237 3.86 -5.17 -4.56
CA PHE A 237 4.62 -6.36 -4.19
C PHE A 237 4.00 -7.58 -4.86
N ARG A 238 4.79 -8.30 -5.65
CA ARG A 238 4.35 -9.54 -6.31
C ARG A 238 5.52 -10.50 -6.42
N VAL A 239 5.30 -11.73 -5.98
CA VAL A 239 6.25 -12.85 -6.06
C VAL A 239 5.71 -13.88 -7.05
N GLY A 240 6.57 -14.40 -7.89
CA GLY A 240 6.30 -15.52 -8.76
C GLY A 240 7.34 -16.63 -8.53
N PRO A 241 7.34 -17.70 -9.33
CA PRO A 241 8.21 -18.86 -9.13
C PRO A 241 9.72 -18.55 -9.09
N LYS A 242 10.13 -17.38 -9.62
CA LYS A 242 11.53 -16.90 -9.61
C LYS A 242 11.75 -15.72 -8.65
N GLY A 243 10.87 -15.52 -7.68
CA GLY A 243 10.94 -14.42 -6.70
C GLY A 243 10.21 -13.15 -7.15
N PHE A 244 10.59 -11.99 -6.59
CA PHE A 244 9.99 -10.68 -6.88
C PHE A 244 10.07 -10.37 -8.38
N ASN A 245 8.94 -10.06 -9.02
CA ASN A 245 8.82 -10.01 -10.48
C ASN A 245 8.14 -8.75 -11.04
N VAL A 246 7.97 -7.70 -10.23
CA VAL A 246 7.37 -6.45 -10.69
C VAL A 246 8.32 -5.71 -11.64
N PRO A 247 7.85 -5.10 -12.75
CA PRO A 247 8.70 -4.33 -13.65
C PRO A 247 9.09 -2.97 -13.08
N TYR A 248 10.08 -2.32 -13.72
CA TYR A 248 10.48 -0.95 -13.40
C TYR A 248 9.33 0.04 -13.61
N GLY A 249 9.22 1.05 -12.73
CA GLY A 249 8.08 1.97 -12.69
C GLY A 249 8.24 3.26 -13.49
N HIS A 250 9.42 3.54 -14.04
CA HIS A 250 9.75 4.74 -14.84
C HIS A 250 9.39 6.08 -14.16
N TYR A 251 9.56 6.17 -12.84
CA TYR A 251 9.32 7.41 -12.11
C TYR A 251 10.43 8.44 -12.36
N ASN A 252 10.04 9.70 -12.54
CA ASN A 252 10.97 10.84 -12.54
C ASN A 252 11.35 11.16 -11.09
N ASN A 253 12.64 10.97 -10.73
CA ASN A 253 13.20 11.27 -9.41
C ASN A 253 12.36 10.74 -8.22
N PRO A 254 12.16 9.40 -8.11
CA PRO A 254 11.40 8.85 -7.00
C PRO A 254 12.12 9.14 -5.67
N GLU A 255 11.41 9.69 -4.70
CA GLU A 255 11.88 9.75 -3.33
C GLU A 255 11.88 8.33 -2.76
N ILE A 256 13.05 7.75 -2.56
CA ILE A 256 13.22 6.38 -2.08
C ILE A 256 13.19 6.35 -0.57
N ILE A 257 13.95 7.24 0.07
CA ILE A 257 14.02 7.40 1.52
C ILE A 257 14.42 8.81 1.91
N ASN A 258 13.85 9.31 2.98
CA ASN A 258 14.23 10.54 3.65
C ASN A 258 14.73 10.20 5.06
N LYS A 259 15.82 10.82 5.53
CA LYS A 259 16.45 10.47 6.82
C LYS A 259 15.59 10.86 8.00
N GLU A 260 15.09 12.08 7.99
CA GLU A 260 14.26 12.64 9.06
C GLU A 260 12.98 11.84 9.22
N HIS A 261 12.37 11.44 8.10
CA HIS A 261 11.18 10.60 8.10
C HIS A 261 11.47 9.18 8.62
N LEU A 262 12.62 8.61 8.28
CA LEU A 262 13.05 7.30 8.80
C LEU A 262 13.28 7.37 10.31
N ASP A 263 13.90 8.44 10.81
CA ASP A 263 14.15 8.67 12.23
C ASP A 263 12.83 8.85 13.00
N GLU A 264 11.88 9.61 12.45
CA GLU A 264 10.53 9.77 13.03
C GLU A 264 9.82 8.42 13.20
N ILE A 265 9.85 7.57 12.17
CA ILE A 265 9.25 6.23 12.26
C ILE A 265 10.02 5.34 13.23
N HIS A 266 11.36 5.38 13.21
CA HIS A 266 12.19 4.65 14.17
C HIS A 266 11.80 4.96 15.61
N GLU A 267 11.69 6.24 15.98
CA GLU A 267 11.27 6.64 17.32
C GLU A 267 9.86 6.16 17.67
N LEU A 268 8.95 6.24 16.68
CA LEU A 268 7.54 5.95 16.91
C LEU A 268 7.26 4.46 17.18
N ILE A 269 8.02 3.56 16.53
CA ILE A 269 7.77 2.11 16.59
C ILE A 269 8.56 1.35 17.66
N GLN A 270 9.32 2.03 18.54
CA GLN A 270 10.24 1.38 19.48
C GLN A 270 9.58 0.31 20.39
N ASN A 271 8.34 0.54 20.78
CA ASN A 271 7.61 -0.35 21.69
C ASN A 271 6.68 -1.34 20.94
N VAL A 272 6.82 -1.49 19.62
CA VAL A 272 6.02 -2.41 18.82
C VAL A 272 6.70 -3.77 18.73
N ILE A 273 5.94 -4.83 18.93
CA ILE A 273 6.39 -6.22 18.77
C ILE A 273 5.97 -6.65 17.35
N PHE A 274 6.94 -6.70 16.43
CA PHE A 274 6.71 -7.14 15.06
C PHE A 274 6.94 -8.64 14.94
N GLU A 275 5.96 -9.38 14.42
CA GLU A 275 6.06 -10.82 14.26
C GLU A 275 5.60 -11.26 12.86
N CYS A 276 6.37 -12.17 12.25
CA CYS A 276 5.96 -12.86 11.03
C CYS A 276 5.17 -14.10 11.42
N CYS A 277 3.85 -14.04 11.28
CA CYS A 277 3.01 -15.22 11.52
C CYS A 277 1.70 -15.16 10.75
N ASP A 278 1.10 -16.33 10.58
CA ASP A 278 -0.22 -16.49 9.97
C ASP A 278 -1.32 -15.93 10.88
N PHE A 279 -2.40 -15.39 10.29
CA PHE A 279 -3.53 -14.81 11.03
C PHE A 279 -4.20 -15.85 11.96
N ASN A 280 -4.17 -17.13 11.64
CA ASN A 280 -4.67 -18.18 12.52
C ASN A 280 -3.94 -18.22 13.86
N ILE A 281 -2.63 -18.00 13.83
CA ILE A 281 -1.79 -17.99 15.03
C ILE A 281 -2.02 -16.70 15.79
N SER A 282 -1.93 -15.54 15.13
CA SER A 282 -2.08 -14.24 15.79
C SER A 282 -3.46 -14.03 16.41
N LEU A 283 -4.54 -14.50 15.77
CA LEU A 283 -5.90 -14.42 16.31
C LEU A 283 -6.13 -15.39 17.48
N ASN A 284 -5.51 -16.57 17.48
CA ASN A 284 -5.62 -17.49 18.62
C ASN A 284 -4.87 -16.98 19.87
N ASN A 285 -3.94 -16.06 19.72
CA ASN A 285 -3.19 -15.42 20.81
C ASN A 285 -3.88 -14.17 21.37
N VAL A 286 -5.09 -13.83 20.93
CA VAL A 286 -5.85 -12.67 21.42
C VAL A 286 -6.32 -12.91 22.84
N GLU A 287 -5.94 -12.00 23.76
CA GLU A 287 -6.26 -12.05 25.18
C GLU A 287 -7.55 -11.27 25.52
N PRO A 288 -8.13 -11.48 26.71
CA PRO A 288 -9.21 -10.63 27.20
C PRO A 288 -8.82 -9.14 27.24
N ASN A 289 -9.73 -8.26 26.80
CA ASN A 289 -9.53 -6.79 26.73
C ASN A 289 -8.49 -6.31 25.70
N ASP A 290 -7.98 -7.19 24.82
CA ASP A 290 -7.24 -6.76 23.65
C ASP A 290 -8.17 -6.00 22.68
N TYR A 291 -7.60 -5.06 21.95
CA TYR A 291 -8.24 -4.45 20.79
C TYR A 291 -7.53 -4.92 19.52
N VAL A 292 -8.30 -5.50 18.60
CA VAL A 292 -7.75 -6.15 17.39
C VAL A 292 -8.20 -5.38 16.14
N TYR A 293 -7.25 -4.95 15.32
CA TYR A 293 -7.51 -4.41 13.99
C TYR A 293 -7.17 -5.45 12.92
N ILE A 294 -8.11 -5.67 12.00
CA ILE A 294 -8.05 -6.74 10.99
C ILE A 294 -8.28 -6.12 9.62
N ASP A 295 -7.26 -6.09 8.77
CA ASP A 295 -7.31 -5.54 7.41
C ASP A 295 -6.73 -6.55 6.40
N PRO A 296 -7.45 -7.65 6.14
CA PRO A 296 -6.99 -8.70 5.24
C PRO A 296 -6.98 -8.21 3.78
N PRO A 297 -6.35 -8.94 2.85
CA PRO A 297 -6.68 -8.81 1.44
C PRO A 297 -8.20 -8.88 1.27
N TYR A 298 -8.80 -7.92 0.54
CA TYR A 298 -10.24 -7.80 0.45
C TYR A 298 -10.87 -8.94 -0.36
N VAL A 299 -12.09 -9.30 0.00
CA VAL A 299 -12.92 -10.19 -0.82
C VAL A 299 -13.08 -9.54 -2.19
N PRO A 300 -12.74 -10.25 -3.29
CA PRO A 300 -12.85 -9.69 -4.63
C PRO A 300 -14.32 -9.41 -5.00
N GLU A 301 -14.58 -8.26 -5.61
CA GLU A 301 -15.91 -7.91 -6.13
C GLU A 301 -16.33 -8.78 -7.32
N THR A 302 -15.34 -9.33 -8.04
CA THR A 302 -15.55 -10.23 -9.19
C THR A 302 -14.52 -11.36 -9.16
N ASP A 303 -14.85 -12.51 -9.76
CA ASP A 303 -13.97 -13.69 -9.86
C ASP A 303 -12.62 -13.40 -10.57
N ILE A 304 -12.49 -12.27 -11.25
CA ILE A 304 -11.30 -11.86 -12.00
C ILE A 304 -10.40 -10.90 -11.20
N SER A 305 -10.84 -10.45 -10.03
CA SER A 305 -10.09 -9.48 -9.22
C SER A 305 -8.83 -10.11 -8.62
N PHE A 306 -7.71 -9.39 -8.73
CA PHE A 306 -6.40 -9.85 -8.28
C PHE A 306 -6.26 -9.85 -6.75
N VAL A 307 -5.99 -11.01 -6.16
CA VAL A 307 -5.76 -11.21 -4.71
C VAL A 307 -4.36 -11.76 -4.38
N GLY A 308 -3.38 -11.47 -5.21
CA GLY A 308 -2.01 -12.04 -5.12
C GLY A 308 -1.05 -11.29 -4.20
N TYR A 309 -1.38 -11.12 -2.92
CA TYR A 309 -0.49 -10.51 -1.91
C TYR A 309 0.56 -11.48 -1.37
N THR A 310 0.36 -12.78 -1.53
CA THR A 310 1.28 -13.86 -1.17
C THR A 310 1.42 -14.83 -2.34
N GLU A 311 2.39 -15.73 -2.29
CA GLU A 311 2.63 -16.75 -3.33
C GLU A 311 1.37 -17.62 -3.59
N ASN A 312 0.59 -17.89 -2.56
CA ASN A 312 -0.64 -18.71 -2.61
C ASN A 312 -1.94 -17.87 -2.69
N GLY A 313 -1.84 -16.52 -2.69
CA GLY A 313 -2.98 -15.62 -2.64
C GLY A 313 -3.73 -15.66 -1.29
N PHE A 314 -4.88 -14.97 -1.22
CA PHE A 314 -5.83 -15.03 -0.11
C PHE A 314 -7.20 -15.37 -0.71
N ASN A 315 -7.53 -16.65 -0.69
CA ASN A 315 -8.70 -17.20 -1.38
C ASN A 315 -9.96 -17.20 -0.50
N ILE A 316 -11.08 -17.70 -1.05
CA ILE A 316 -12.37 -17.75 -0.36
C ILE A 316 -12.33 -18.59 0.92
N ASP A 317 -11.53 -19.67 0.95
CA ASP A 317 -11.40 -20.52 2.14
C ASP A 317 -10.65 -19.79 3.25
N ASN A 318 -9.66 -18.95 2.90
CA ASN A 318 -8.98 -18.06 3.85
C ASN A 318 -9.96 -17.05 4.45
N HIS A 319 -10.83 -16.44 3.63
CA HIS A 319 -11.88 -15.53 4.13
C HIS A 319 -12.85 -16.24 5.07
N ASN A 320 -13.37 -17.40 4.66
CA ASN A 320 -14.29 -18.17 5.49
C ASN A 320 -13.66 -18.59 6.82
N ASN A 321 -12.40 -18.98 6.81
CA ASN A 321 -11.67 -19.32 8.02
C ASN A 321 -11.44 -18.10 8.92
N LEU A 322 -11.03 -16.97 8.34
CA LEU A 322 -10.89 -15.70 9.05
C LEU A 322 -12.21 -15.30 9.73
N PHE A 323 -13.33 -15.36 9.01
CA PHE A 323 -14.65 -14.99 9.54
C PHE A 323 -15.07 -15.91 10.70
N LYS A 324 -14.83 -17.23 10.60
CA LYS A 324 -15.05 -18.16 11.71
C LYS A 324 -14.24 -17.80 12.96
N LEU A 325 -12.99 -17.40 12.80
CA LEU A 325 -12.14 -16.97 13.93
C LEU A 325 -12.65 -15.66 14.53
N ILE A 326 -13.07 -14.71 13.72
CA ILE A 326 -13.65 -13.44 14.17
C ILE A 326 -14.92 -13.73 14.99
N HIS A 327 -15.86 -14.54 14.51
CA HIS A 327 -17.08 -14.90 15.25
C HIS A 327 -16.76 -15.56 16.59
N LYS A 328 -15.82 -16.52 16.61
CA LYS A 328 -15.37 -17.15 17.86
C LYS A 328 -14.81 -16.12 18.87
N LEU A 329 -14.09 -15.11 18.40
CA LEU A 329 -13.57 -14.05 19.27
C LEU A 329 -14.69 -13.11 19.74
N THR A 330 -15.68 -12.79 18.90
CA THR A 330 -16.86 -12.00 19.25
C THR A 330 -17.67 -12.68 20.36
N GLU A 331 -17.87 -14.00 20.28
CA GLU A 331 -18.54 -14.78 21.34
C GLU A 331 -17.85 -14.68 22.71
N THR A 332 -16.52 -14.43 22.72
CA THR A 332 -15.75 -14.21 23.94
C THR A 332 -15.62 -12.74 24.33
N ASN A 333 -16.45 -11.87 23.76
CA ASN A 333 -16.53 -10.43 24.04
C ASN A 333 -15.22 -9.67 23.76
N LYS A 334 -14.46 -10.08 22.73
CA LYS A 334 -13.24 -9.38 22.29
C LYS A 334 -13.64 -8.18 21.41
N LYS A 335 -12.94 -7.06 21.62
CA LYS A 335 -13.17 -5.85 20.82
C LYS A 335 -12.31 -5.89 19.56
N MET A 336 -12.91 -5.75 18.40
CA MET A 336 -12.19 -5.76 17.14
C MET A 336 -12.84 -4.87 16.08
N MET A 337 -12.05 -4.50 15.09
CA MET A 337 -12.49 -3.78 13.88
C MET A 337 -11.97 -4.51 12.66
N LEU A 338 -12.87 -4.83 11.73
CA LEU A 338 -12.56 -5.46 10.45
C LEU A 338 -12.75 -4.44 9.32
N SER A 339 -11.75 -4.27 8.48
CA SER A 339 -11.86 -3.58 7.18
C SER A 339 -12.02 -4.62 6.07
N ASN A 340 -13.01 -4.47 5.19
CA ASN A 340 -13.18 -5.34 4.02
C ASN A 340 -13.98 -4.63 2.92
N ALA A 341 -14.16 -5.29 1.76
CA ALA A 341 -15.02 -4.82 0.68
C ALA A 341 -16.51 -4.99 1.06
N ASP A 342 -17.34 -4.07 0.57
CA ASP A 342 -18.80 -4.13 0.75
C ASP A 342 -19.42 -5.08 -0.27
N VAL A 343 -19.22 -6.39 -0.09
CA VAL A 343 -19.73 -7.47 -0.94
C VAL A 343 -20.63 -8.42 -0.15
N SER A 344 -21.45 -9.21 -0.86
CA SER A 344 -22.43 -10.13 -0.23
C SER A 344 -21.79 -11.06 0.80
N LEU A 345 -20.66 -11.69 0.46
CA LEU A 345 -19.97 -12.59 1.38
C LEU A 345 -19.64 -11.93 2.73
N VAL A 346 -19.26 -10.66 2.74
CA VAL A 346 -18.94 -9.92 3.98
C VAL A 346 -20.24 -9.55 4.70
N ARG A 347 -21.22 -8.99 3.99
CA ARG A 347 -22.51 -8.58 4.58
C ARG A 347 -23.25 -9.77 5.21
N ASP A 348 -23.27 -10.93 4.54
CA ASP A 348 -23.98 -12.12 5.01
C ASP A 348 -23.32 -12.70 6.27
N ASN A 349 -22.02 -12.51 6.45
CA ASN A 349 -21.32 -12.96 7.66
C ASN A 349 -21.40 -11.96 8.83
N PHE A 350 -21.61 -10.66 8.59
CA PHE A 350 -21.56 -9.63 9.63
C PHE A 350 -22.84 -8.76 9.67
N THR A 351 -24.01 -9.40 9.65
CA THR A 351 -25.33 -8.74 9.63
C THR A 351 -25.70 -8.03 10.93
N SER A 352 -25.13 -8.47 12.07
CA SER A 352 -25.42 -7.94 13.40
C SER A 352 -24.39 -6.91 13.88
N GLU A 353 -23.34 -6.65 13.11
CA GLU A 353 -22.23 -5.79 13.50
C GLU A 353 -22.47 -4.33 13.09
N ASN A 354 -21.84 -3.42 13.81
CA ASN A 354 -21.86 -2.00 13.45
C ASN A 354 -21.03 -1.78 12.19
N THR A 355 -21.64 -1.19 11.17
CA THR A 355 -20.96 -0.79 9.92
C THR A 355 -20.69 0.70 9.94
N ILE A 356 -19.47 1.10 9.59
CA ILE A 356 -18.98 2.49 9.56
C ILE A 356 -18.84 2.97 8.12
#